data_30a7bfb23a69b67f3a1b458999f1a11f
#
_entry.id   30a7bfb23a69b67f3a1b458999f1a11f
#
_cell.length_a   1.000
_cell.length_b   1.000
_cell.length_c   1.000
_cell.angle_alpha   90.00
_cell.angle_beta   90.00
_cell.angle_gamma   90.00
#
_symmetry.space_group_name_H-M   'P 1'
#
loop_
_entity.id
_entity.type
_entity.pdbx_description
1 polymer ?
#
loop_
_entity_poly.entity_id
_entity_poly.type
_entity_poly.pdbx_seq_one_letter_code
_entity_poly.pdbx_strand_id
1 'polypeptide(L)'
;REALVGSFDSVNPFIIRGQPVWQVRDLVFESLLMRSRDEPFTLYGHIAETIDVNEDRTAVTFKVNPKARFSDGEPIRADDIVFSLETLRDSGRPNHRTYYAKVRKIETPDELTVRMELEPGDRELVLILGLMPVLPKHIFEARDFEQTTLDKLVGSGPYTFDTVDAGDHIIFRRNPDYWAKDLPQARGQYNYDTIRYDFYRDMQGAFEAFKKGEALLRTETDASRWAVGYADLEGQPVTLEQVEVGL
;
A
#
# COMPACT_ATOMS: atom_id res chain seq x y z
N ARG A 1 4.51 -17.95 -0.38
CA ARG A 1 5.90 -17.50 -0.58
C ARG A 1 6.03 -16.99 -2.02
N GLU A 2 6.57 -15.81 -2.18
CA GLU A 2 6.88 -15.22 -3.47
C GLU A 2 8.37 -14.89 -3.57
N ALA A 3 8.97 -15.21 -4.71
CA ALA A 3 10.37 -14.86 -5.00
C ALA A 3 10.44 -13.46 -5.63
N LEU A 4 11.19 -12.58 -4.99
CA LEU A 4 11.51 -11.25 -5.48
C LEU A 4 13.02 -11.16 -5.82
N VAL A 5 13.36 -10.25 -6.71
CA VAL A 5 14.77 -10.00 -7.07
C VAL A 5 15.22 -8.68 -6.48
N GLY A 6 16.42 -8.65 -5.93
CA GLY A 6 17.02 -7.49 -5.32
C GLY A 6 17.26 -7.67 -3.84
N SER A 7 17.20 -6.57 -3.10
CA SER A 7 17.40 -6.50 -1.67
C SER A 7 16.57 -5.33 -1.12
N PHE A 8 16.47 -5.23 0.20
CA PHE A 8 15.86 -4.09 0.85
C PHE A 8 16.66 -3.66 2.10
N ASP A 9 16.57 -2.39 2.41
CA ASP A 9 17.15 -1.79 3.61
C ASP A 9 16.16 -0.88 4.36
N SER A 10 14.91 -0.86 3.87
CA SER A 10 13.84 -0.09 4.51
C SER A 10 12.47 -0.77 4.34
N VAL A 11 11.66 -0.67 5.38
CA VAL A 11 10.23 -1.03 5.33
C VAL A 11 9.31 0.19 5.19
N ASN A 12 9.88 1.41 5.07
CA ASN A 12 9.10 2.61 4.78
C ASN A 12 9.02 2.85 3.26
N PRO A 13 7.87 2.58 2.60
CA PRO A 13 7.75 2.69 1.13
C PRO A 13 7.54 4.13 0.65
N PHE A 14 7.41 5.10 1.55
CA PHE A 14 7.04 6.48 1.23
C PHE A 14 8.23 7.43 1.08
N ILE A 15 9.43 6.98 1.43
CA ILE A 15 10.67 7.77 1.33
C ILE A 15 11.41 7.52 0.02
N ILE A 16 12.33 8.44 -0.31
CA ILE A 16 13.18 8.33 -1.50
C ILE A 16 14.43 7.52 -1.23
N ARG A 17 14.96 7.62 -0.01
CA ARG A 17 16.21 6.96 0.40
C ARG A 17 16.04 5.47 0.55
N GLY A 18 17.09 4.73 0.23
CA GLY A 18 17.13 3.28 0.40
C GLY A 18 16.37 2.49 -0.66
N GLN A 19 16.23 1.21 -0.36
CA GLN A 19 15.50 0.23 -1.17
C GLN A 19 14.32 -0.31 -0.35
N PRO A 20 13.13 0.29 -0.47
CA PRO A 20 11.98 -0.09 0.33
C PRO A 20 11.33 -1.37 -0.20
N VAL A 21 10.70 -2.11 0.71
CA VAL A 21 9.76 -3.18 0.36
C VAL A 21 8.43 -2.55 -0.06
N TRP A 22 8.15 -2.52 -1.35
CA TRP A 22 6.96 -1.85 -1.92
C TRP A 22 5.65 -2.45 -1.45
N GLN A 23 5.61 -3.76 -1.24
CA GLN A 23 4.44 -4.51 -0.80
C GLN A 23 3.91 -4.04 0.57
N VAL A 24 4.75 -3.40 1.37
CA VAL A 24 4.34 -2.80 2.65
C VAL A 24 3.22 -1.79 2.46
N ARG A 25 3.25 -1.01 1.36
CA ARG A 25 2.23 -0.01 1.09
C ARG A 25 0.83 -0.61 1.03
N ASP A 26 0.67 -1.73 0.36
CA ASP A 26 -0.64 -2.31 0.07
C ASP A 26 -1.08 -3.35 1.12
N LEU A 27 -0.14 -3.85 1.92
CA LEU A 27 -0.42 -4.84 2.96
C LEU A 27 -0.63 -4.21 4.33
N VAL A 28 0.12 -3.17 4.64
CA VAL A 28 0.18 -2.57 5.98
C VAL A 28 -0.53 -1.22 6.04
N PHE A 29 -0.48 -0.43 4.97
CA PHE A 29 -1.11 0.89 4.93
C PHE A 29 -2.34 0.91 4.03
N GLU A 30 -3.28 1.76 4.38
CA GLU A 30 -4.49 1.98 3.61
C GLU A 30 -4.69 3.48 3.32
N SER A 31 -5.60 3.75 2.42
CA SER A 31 -5.95 5.11 1.98
C SER A 31 -7.40 5.45 2.33
N LEU A 32 -7.76 6.73 2.13
CA LEU A 32 -9.12 7.21 2.38
C LEU A 32 -10.17 6.46 1.55
N LEU A 33 -9.84 6.17 0.30
CA LEU A 33 -10.66 5.38 -0.62
C LEU A 33 -9.90 4.12 -1.06
N MET A 34 -10.63 3.08 -1.41
CA MET A 34 -10.10 1.80 -1.89
C MET A 34 -10.48 1.58 -3.35
N ARG A 35 -9.52 1.15 -4.19
CA ARG A 35 -9.80 0.75 -5.57
C ARG A 35 -10.59 -0.56 -5.59
N SER A 36 -11.64 -0.60 -6.41
CA SER A 36 -12.26 -1.86 -6.76
C SER A 36 -11.25 -2.73 -7.53
N ARG A 37 -11.32 -4.05 -7.32
CA ARG A 37 -10.47 -5.02 -8.03
C ARG A 37 -11.14 -5.60 -9.27
N ASP A 38 -12.45 -5.51 -9.34
CA ASP A 38 -13.31 -6.08 -10.38
C ASP A 38 -14.06 -5.01 -11.21
N GLU A 39 -14.09 -3.77 -10.74
CA GLU A 39 -14.69 -2.65 -11.44
C GLU A 39 -13.63 -1.62 -11.85
N PRO A 40 -13.25 -1.53 -13.13
CA PRO A 40 -12.27 -0.57 -13.61
C PRO A 40 -12.64 0.87 -13.24
N PHE A 41 -11.66 1.65 -12.79
CA PHE A 41 -11.80 3.07 -12.43
C PHE A 41 -12.78 3.39 -11.29
N THR A 42 -13.26 2.38 -10.56
CA THR A 42 -14.16 2.57 -9.42
C THR A 42 -13.37 2.66 -8.11
N LEU A 43 -13.73 3.64 -7.27
CA LEU A 43 -13.23 3.78 -5.90
C LEU A 43 -14.41 3.69 -4.93
N TYR A 44 -14.19 2.99 -3.83
CA TYR A 44 -15.12 2.89 -2.71
C TYR A 44 -14.60 3.65 -1.49
N GLY A 45 -15.53 4.16 -0.69
CA GLY A 45 -15.18 4.68 0.63
C GLY A 45 -14.49 3.59 1.46
N HIS A 46 -13.46 3.96 2.21
CA HIS A 46 -12.68 3.03 3.03
C HIS A 46 -12.38 3.65 4.39
N ILE A 47 -11.16 4.16 4.65
CA ILE A 47 -10.92 4.98 5.85
C ILE A 47 -11.88 6.17 5.86
N ALA A 48 -12.15 6.80 4.72
CA ALA A 48 -13.26 7.73 4.58
C ALA A 48 -14.56 6.96 4.29
N GLU A 49 -15.54 7.10 5.19
CA GLU A 49 -16.90 6.55 5.02
C GLU A 49 -17.66 7.31 3.93
N THR A 50 -17.48 8.63 3.87
CA THR A 50 -18.11 9.49 2.86
C THR A 50 -17.13 10.49 2.29
N ILE A 51 -17.41 10.89 1.06
CA ILE A 51 -16.71 11.95 0.34
C ILE A 51 -17.74 12.92 -0.23
N ASP A 52 -17.52 14.20 -0.03
CA ASP A 52 -18.29 15.29 -0.63
C ASP A 52 -17.36 16.18 -1.46
N VAL A 53 -17.72 16.44 -2.70
CA VAL A 53 -16.92 17.22 -3.66
C VAL A 53 -17.81 18.26 -4.27
N ASN A 54 -17.40 19.54 -4.23
CA ASN A 54 -18.12 20.62 -4.91
C ASN A 54 -18.07 20.49 -6.44
N GLU A 55 -18.94 21.20 -7.15
CA GLU A 55 -19.11 21.07 -8.61
C GLU A 55 -17.81 21.35 -9.40
N ASP A 56 -17.03 22.35 -8.98
CA ASP A 56 -15.77 22.76 -9.64
C ASP A 56 -14.57 21.91 -9.20
N ARG A 57 -14.76 20.97 -8.26
CA ARG A 57 -13.68 20.12 -7.70
C ARG A 57 -12.54 20.92 -7.06
N THR A 58 -12.86 22.06 -6.51
CA THR A 58 -11.93 22.92 -5.77
C THR A 58 -12.01 22.75 -4.26
N ALA A 59 -12.95 21.93 -3.78
CA ALA A 59 -13.07 21.55 -2.39
C ALA A 59 -13.53 20.09 -2.28
N VAL A 60 -12.95 19.38 -1.33
CA VAL A 60 -13.35 18.03 -0.97
C VAL A 60 -13.44 17.91 0.55
N THR A 61 -14.46 17.19 1.01
CA THR A 61 -14.63 16.84 2.41
C THR A 61 -14.65 15.32 2.55
N PHE A 62 -13.78 14.79 3.39
CA PHE A 62 -13.75 13.37 3.76
C PHE A 62 -14.26 13.24 5.19
N LYS A 63 -15.14 12.28 5.41
CA LYS A 63 -15.57 11.91 6.77
C LYS A 63 -15.01 10.54 7.09
N VAL A 64 -14.20 10.46 8.13
CA VAL A 64 -13.55 9.23 8.59
C VAL A 64 -14.58 8.25 9.12
N ASN A 65 -14.46 6.99 8.77
CA ASN A 65 -15.26 5.91 9.31
C ASN A 65 -14.94 5.77 10.82
N PRO A 66 -15.93 5.88 11.72
CA PRO A 66 -15.68 5.81 13.16
C PRO A 66 -15.15 4.45 13.64
N LYS A 67 -15.21 3.42 12.80
CA LYS A 67 -14.65 2.09 13.07
C LYS A 67 -13.19 1.98 12.61
N ALA A 68 -12.70 2.92 11.79
CA ALA A 68 -11.34 2.85 11.25
C ALA A 68 -10.30 2.92 12.37
N ARG A 69 -9.35 1.98 12.36
CA ARG A 69 -8.32 1.83 13.38
C ARG A 69 -7.00 1.39 12.76
N PHE A 70 -5.93 1.78 13.41
CA PHE A 70 -4.62 1.19 13.18
C PHE A 70 -4.53 -0.21 13.81
N SER A 71 -3.51 -0.96 13.43
CA SER A 71 -3.31 -2.34 13.87
C SER A 71 -2.92 -2.48 15.36
N ASP A 72 -2.53 -1.39 16.00
CA ASP A 72 -2.30 -1.29 17.44
C ASP A 72 -3.56 -0.95 18.25
N GLY A 73 -4.69 -0.72 17.55
CA GLY A 73 -6.00 -0.44 18.13
C GLY A 73 -6.34 1.05 18.22
N GLU A 74 -5.39 1.96 17.99
CA GLU A 74 -5.66 3.40 18.02
C GLU A 74 -6.64 3.80 16.91
N PRO A 75 -7.65 4.64 17.20
CA PRO A 75 -8.61 5.09 16.20
C PRO A 75 -7.94 6.05 15.19
N ILE A 76 -8.34 5.93 13.93
CA ILE A 76 -7.93 6.89 12.90
C ILE A 76 -8.79 8.15 13.03
N ARG A 77 -8.14 9.31 13.05
CA ARG A 77 -8.77 10.62 13.21
C ARG A 77 -8.38 11.58 12.08
N ALA A 78 -9.07 12.70 12.03
CA ALA A 78 -8.77 13.79 11.11
C ALA A 78 -7.31 14.26 11.21
N ASP A 79 -6.75 14.30 12.41
CA ASP A 79 -5.35 14.66 12.66
C ASP A 79 -4.34 13.73 11.99
N ASP A 80 -4.64 12.43 11.86
CA ASP A 80 -3.78 11.49 11.13
C ASP A 80 -3.76 11.81 9.62
N ILE A 81 -4.90 12.24 9.08
CA ILE A 81 -5.01 12.62 7.67
C ILE A 81 -4.25 13.93 7.39
N VAL A 82 -4.38 14.92 8.28
CA VAL A 82 -3.60 16.17 8.19
C VAL A 82 -2.11 15.88 8.27
N PHE A 83 -1.70 15.11 9.27
CA PHE A 83 -0.31 14.68 9.44
C PHE A 83 0.22 13.95 8.21
N SER A 84 -0.57 13.03 7.65
CA SER A 84 -0.19 12.26 6.46
C SER A 84 0.02 13.17 5.25
N LEU A 85 -0.92 14.09 5.01
CA LEU A 85 -0.83 15.06 3.91
C LEU A 85 0.46 15.90 4.04
N GLU A 86 0.68 16.49 5.19
CA GLU A 86 1.82 17.39 5.44
C GLU A 86 3.14 16.64 5.34
N THR A 87 3.26 15.48 6.02
CA THR A 87 4.47 14.66 5.98
C THR A 87 4.81 14.19 4.56
N LEU A 88 3.83 13.70 3.83
CA LEU A 88 4.05 13.21 2.47
C LEU A 88 4.30 14.34 1.46
N ARG A 89 3.67 15.51 1.65
CA ARG A 89 3.92 16.71 0.87
C ARG A 89 5.36 17.20 1.06
N ASP A 90 5.83 17.23 2.30
CA ASP A 90 7.11 17.86 2.64
C ASP A 90 8.29 16.88 2.52
N SER A 91 8.09 15.62 2.92
CA SER A 91 9.14 14.61 3.03
C SER A 91 8.90 13.32 2.23
N GLY A 92 7.76 13.21 1.56
CA GLY A 92 7.41 12.04 0.77
C GLY A 92 8.12 11.96 -0.58
N ARG A 93 7.74 11.00 -1.38
CA ARG A 93 8.24 10.79 -2.75
C ARG A 93 7.82 11.94 -3.68
N PRO A 94 8.51 12.15 -4.81
CA PRO A 94 8.24 13.28 -5.71
C PRO A 94 6.77 13.43 -6.14
N ASN A 95 6.08 12.32 -6.42
CA ASN A 95 4.66 12.35 -6.76
C ASN A 95 3.80 12.89 -5.60
N HIS A 96 4.05 12.48 -4.36
CA HIS A 96 3.35 13.00 -3.18
C HIS A 96 3.59 14.51 -3.06
N ARG A 97 4.85 14.95 -3.13
CA ARG A 97 5.21 16.37 -3.04
C ARG A 97 4.50 17.21 -4.11
N THR A 98 4.48 16.72 -5.35
CA THR A 98 3.87 17.43 -6.47
C THR A 98 2.36 17.56 -6.35
N TYR A 99 1.66 16.48 -6.02
CA TYR A 99 0.19 16.48 -5.98
C TYR A 99 -0.34 17.11 -4.70
N TYR A 100 0.26 16.79 -3.54
CA TYR A 100 -0.25 17.28 -2.26
C TYR A 100 0.08 18.76 -2.01
N ALA A 101 1.06 19.33 -2.70
CA ALA A 101 1.30 20.77 -2.72
C ALA A 101 0.13 21.58 -3.31
N LYS A 102 -0.76 20.93 -4.08
CA LYS A 102 -1.96 21.57 -4.65
C LYS A 102 -3.12 21.71 -3.64
N VAL A 103 -2.97 21.20 -2.43
CA VAL A 103 -3.90 21.46 -1.33
C VAL A 103 -3.54 22.81 -0.72
N ARG A 104 -4.43 23.81 -0.91
CA ARG A 104 -4.23 25.17 -0.45
C ARG A 104 -4.50 25.36 1.02
N LYS A 105 -5.52 24.66 1.51
CA LYS A 105 -5.97 24.73 2.89
C LYS A 105 -6.53 23.37 3.34
N ILE A 106 -6.29 23.03 4.58
CA ILE A 106 -6.87 21.87 5.23
C ILE A 106 -7.48 22.28 6.56
N GLU A 107 -8.68 21.82 6.84
CA GLU A 107 -9.44 22.13 8.05
C GLU A 107 -10.01 20.83 8.65
N THR A 108 -10.08 20.78 9.96
CA THR A 108 -10.67 19.68 10.71
C THR A 108 -11.83 20.20 11.55
N PRO A 109 -13.05 20.35 10.97
CA PRO A 109 -14.23 20.86 11.69
C PRO A 109 -14.57 20.05 12.94
N ASP A 110 -14.26 18.77 12.94
CA ASP A 110 -14.37 17.84 14.07
C ASP A 110 -13.34 16.73 13.96
N GLU A 111 -13.29 15.82 14.94
CA GLU A 111 -12.30 14.74 15.04
C GLU A 111 -12.34 13.73 13.88
N LEU A 112 -13.42 13.66 13.11
CA LEU A 112 -13.61 12.70 12.03
C LEU A 112 -13.80 13.36 10.66
N THR A 113 -13.76 14.68 10.56
CA THR A 113 -14.00 15.40 9.31
C THR A 113 -12.78 16.19 8.88
N VAL A 114 -12.36 15.98 7.63
CA VAL A 114 -11.29 16.74 6.98
C VAL A 114 -11.83 17.41 5.74
N ARG A 115 -11.68 18.73 5.65
CA ARG A 115 -12.00 19.52 4.48
C ARG A 115 -10.74 20.10 3.86
N MET A 116 -10.59 19.93 2.56
CA MET A 116 -9.44 20.43 1.79
C MET A 116 -9.91 21.38 0.71
N GLU A 117 -9.26 22.53 0.60
CA GLU A 117 -9.39 23.45 -0.54
C GLU A 117 -8.26 23.18 -1.52
N LEU A 118 -8.59 23.04 -2.79
CA LEU A 118 -7.70 22.55 -3.83
C LEU A 118 -7.40 23.62 -4.87
N GLU A 119 -6.25 23.52 -5.51
CA GLU A 119 -5.99 24.29 -6.72
C GLU A 119 -6.96 23.90 -7.85
N PRO A 120 -7.51 24.87 -8.59
CA PRO A 120 -8.41 24.57 -9.69
C PRO A 120 -7.65 23.98 -10.89
N GLY A 121 -8.38 23.25 -11.73
CA GLY A 121 -7.88 22.75 -13.02
C GLY A 121 -7.39 21.32 -13.05
N ASP A 122 -7.16 20.69 -11.91
CA ASP A 122 -6.78 19.27 -11.83
C ASP A 122 -7.99 18.40 -11.42
N ARG A 123 -8.61 17.76 -12.41
CA ARG A 123 -9.80 16.92 -12.20
C ARG A 123 -9.51 15.62 -11.44
N GLU A 124 -8.27 15.17 -11.44
CA GLU A 124 -7.86 13.91 -10.82
C GLU A 124 -7.39 14.10 -9.38
N LEU A 125 -7.12 15.33 -8.96
CA LEU A 125 -6.55 15.61 -7.65
C LEU A 125 -7.38 15.03 -6.50
N VAL A 126 -8.70 15.10 -6.59
CA VAL A 126 -9.61 14.49 -5.60
C VAL A 126 -9.40 12.98 -5.49
N LEU A 127 -9.23 12.28 -6.62
CA LEU A 127 -8.97 10.83 -6.63
C LEU A 127 -7.59 10.51 -6.08
N ILE A 128 -6.59 11.32 -6.40
CA ILE A 128 -5.21 11.18 -5.91
C ILE A 128 -5.18 11.36 -4.38
N LEU A 129 -5.90 12.37 -3.86
CA LEU A 129 -6.04 12.57 -2.42
C LEU A 129 -6.82 11.43 -1.75
N GLY A 130 -7.85 10.91 -2.41
CA GLY A 130 -8.58 9.74 -1.95
C GLY A 130 -7.71 8.49 -1.81
N LEU A 131 -6.66 8.37 -2.62
CA LEU A 131 -5.68 7.27 -2.59
C LEU A 131 -4.42 7.61 -1.76
N MET A 132 -4.43 8.71 -1.03
CA MET A 132 -3.35 9.06 -0.11
C MET A 132 -3.28 8.05 1.04
N PRO A 133 -2.11 7.45 1.31
CA PRO A 133 -1.95 6.58 2.46
C PRO A 133 -2.10 7.37 3.77
N VAL A 134 -2.80 6.79 4.72
CA VAL A 134 -2.98 7.37 6.06
C VAL A 134 -1.92 6.80 6.99
N LEU A 135 -1.11 7.69 7.54
CA LEU A 135 -0.01 7.38 8.46
C LEU A 135 -0.44 7.59 9.91
N PRO A 136 -0.09 6.69 10.84
CA PRO A 136 -0.34 6.89 12.26
C PRO A 136 0.55 8.01 12.81
N LYS A 137 -0.06 9.17 13.11
CA LYS A 137 0.64 10.33 13.65
C LYS A 137 1.43 9.96 14.90
N HIS A 138 0.83 9.23 15.85
CA HIS A 138 1.44 8.83 17.12
C HIS A 138 2.71 7.97 16.94
N ILE A 139 2.91 7.33 15.78
CA ILE A 139 4.12 6.55 15.48
C ILE A 139 5.16 7.39 14.74
N PHE A 140 4.73 8.17 13.74
CA PHE A 140 5.66 8.86 12.85
C PHE A 140 6.08 10.25 13.36
N GLU A 141 5.30 10.89 14.22
CA GLU A 141 5.62 12.22 14.77
C GLU A 141 6.94 12.25 15.55
N ALA A 142 7.29 11.14 16.22
CA ALA A 142 8.52 11.02 16.98
C ALA A 142 9.73 10.53 16.18
N ARG A 143 9.59 10.28 14.86
CA ARG A 143 10.62 9.71 14.00
C ARG A 143 11.05 10.69 12.93
N ASP A 144 12.32 10.59 12.51
CA ASP A 144 12.75 11.21 11.26
C ASP A 144 12.16 10.39 10.08
N PHE A 145 11.14 10.94 9.45
CA PHE A 145 10.40 10.25 8.39
C PHE A 145 11.26 9.87 7.18
N GLU A 146 12.29 10.64 6.87
CA GLU A 146 13.17 10.41 5.70
C GLU A 146 14.26 9.37 5.95
N GLN A 147 14.41 8.86 7.16
CA GLN A 147 15.37 7.80 7.47
C GLN A 147 14.86 6.42 7.06
N THR A 148 15.77 5.60 6.52
CA THR A 148 15.51 4.18 6.32
C THR A 148 15.29 3.50 7.66
N THR A 149 14.36 2.56 7.71
CA THR A 149 14.06 1.80 8.92
C THR A 149 13.70 0.35 8.60
N LEU A 150 14.13 -0.55 9.47
CA LEU A 150 13.72 -1.97 9.50
C LEU A 150 12.77 -2.26 10.67
N ASP A 151 12.42 -1.24 11.44
CA ASP A 151 11.42 -1.37 12.49
C ASP A 151 10.05 -1.68 11.91
N LYS A 152 9.34 -2.61 12.54
CA LYS A 152 7.98 -2.95 12.17
C LYS A 152 7.08 -1.73 12.33
N LEU A 153 6.58 -1.22 11.22
CA LEU A 153 5.69 -0.06 11.21
C LEU A 153 4.26 -0.48 11.54
N VAL A 154 3.52 0.42 12.17
CA VAL A 154 2.08 0.29 12.39
C VAL A 154 1.35 0.93 11.21
N GLY A 155 0.31 0.29 10.72
CA GLY A 155 -0.60 0.81 9.72
C GLY A 155 -2.02 0.32 10.01
N SER A 156 -2.96 0.59 9.13
CA SER A 156 -4.37 0.18 9.28
C SER A 156 -4.74 -1.06 8.48
N GLY A 157 -3.80 -1.59 7.71
CA GLY A 157 -4.02 -2.61 6.70
C GLY A 157 -4.31 -4.02 7.23
N PRO A 158 -4.67 -4.92 6.31
CA PRO A 158 -5.08 -6.28 6.63
C PRO A 158 -3.93 -7.19 7.12
N TYR A 159 -2.68 -6.75 6.96
CA TYR A 159 -1.50 -7.48 7.41
C TYR A 159 -0.62 -6.63 8.31
N THR A 160 0.06 -7.32 9.22
CA THR A 160 1.10 -6.75 10.09
C THR A 160 2.43 -7.45 9.86
N PHE A 161 3.52 -6.82 10.25
CA PHE A 161 4.84 -7.43 10.17
C PHE A 161 5.01 -8.56 11.19
N ASP A 162 5.45 -9.73 10.72
CA ASP A 162 5.90 -10.82 11.57
C ASP A 162 7.43 -10.83 11.69
N THR A 163 8.13 -10.91 10.56
CA THR A 163 9.60 -10.95 10.49
C THR A 163 10.11 -9.95 9.46
N VAL A 164 11.19 -9.27 9.78
CA VAL A 164 11.95 -8.41 8.86
C VAL A 164 13.41 -8.83 8.96
N ASP A 165 13.91 -9.52 7.93
CA ASP A 165 15.31 -9.93 7.80
C ASP A 165 15.91 -9.26 6.57
N ALA A 166 16.68 -8.19 6.81
CA ALA A 166 17.14 -7.29 5.76
C ALA A 166 17.93 -8.01 4.67
N GLY A 167 17.46 -7.87 3.44
CA GLY A 167 18.11 -8.45 2.26
C GLY A 167 17.88 -9.95 2.06
N ASP A 168 17.20 -10.64 2.97
CA ASP A 168 16.87 -12.06 2.88
C ASP A 168 15.37 -12.26 2.68
N HIS A 169 14.56 -11.95 3.70
CA HIS A 169 13.12 -12.12 3.60
C HIS A 169 12.31 -11.18 4.49
N ILE A 170 11.03 -11.06 4.16
CA ILE A 170 10.04 -10.38 4.99
C ILE A 170 8.77 -11.23 5.08
N ILE A 171 8.19 -11.31 6.28
CA ILE A 171 6.97 -12.08 6.55
C ILE A 171 5.91 -11.15 7.11
N PHE A 172 4.71 -11.25 6.54
CA PHE A 172 3.51 -10.60 7.01
C PHE A 172 2.51 -11.62 7.52
N ARG A 173 1.82 -11.30 8.60
CA ARG A 173 0.69 -12.07 9.12
C ARG A 173 -0.61 -11.31 8.94
N ARG A 174 -1.65 -12.03 8.58
CA ARG A 174 -3.00 -11.48 8.54
C ARG A 174 -3.38 -10.97 9.93
N ASN A 175 -3.88 -9.73 9.97
CA ASN A 175 -4.40 -9.12 11.19
C ASN A 175 -5.81 -9.68 11.48
N PRO A 176 -6.01 -10.48 12.54
CA PRO A 176 -7.32 -11.03 12.88
C PRO A 176 -8.33 -9.94 13.28
N ASP A 177 -7.81 -8.82 13.80
CA ASP A 177 -8.59 -7.68 14.26
C ASP A 177 -8.68 -6.56 13.22
N TYR A 178 -8.42 -6.90 11.95
CA TYR A 178 -8.51 -5.94 10.86
C TYR A 178 -9.88 -5.26 10.85
N TRP A 179 -9.88 -3.94 11.01
CA TRP A 179 -11.08 -3.14 11.23
C TRP A 179 -12.08 -3.18 10.06
N ALA A 180 -11.56 -3.32 8.82
CA ALA A 180 -12.36 -3.27 7.60
C ALA A 180 -12.80 -4.67 7.08
N LYS A 181 -12.50 -5.76 7.78
CA LYS A 181 -12.76 -7.13 7.32
C LYS A 181 -14.21 -7.42 6.91
N ASP A 182 -15.16 -6.71 7.50
CA ASP A 182 -16.58 -6.90 7.25
C ASP A 182 -17.15 -5.85 6.26
N LEU A 183 -16.34 -4.91 5.80
CA LEU A 183 -16.76 -3.95 4.80
C LEU A 183 -17.00 -4.64 3.46
N PRO A 184 -18.04 -4.27 2.69
CA PRO A 184 -18.40 -4.93 1.43
C PRO A 184 -17.22 -5.06 0.47
N GLN A 185 -16.41 -4.00 0.32
CA GLN A 185 -15.27 -3.95 -0.59
C GLN A 185 -14.07 -4.78 -0.12
N ALA A 186 -14.02 -5.20 1.14
CA ALA A 186 -12.94 -6.02 1.69
C ALA A 186 -13.32 -7.51 1.80
N ARG A 187 -14.61 -7.83 1.70
CA ARG A 187 -15.08 -9.22 1.81
C ARG A 187 -14.48 -10.10 0.73
N GLY A 188 -14.05 -11.31 1.12
CA GLY A 188 -13.45 -12.28 0.21
C GLY A 188 -12.01 -11.97 -0.19
N GLN A 189 -11.43 -10.90 0.34
CA GLN A 189 -10.02 -10.55 0.14
C GLN A 189 -9.16 -10.99 1.33
N TYR A 190 -7.84 -10.88 1.17
CA TYR A 190 -6.85 -11.11 2.24
C TYR A 190 -6.93 -12.52 2.87
N ASN A 191 -7.04 -13.54 2.01
CA ASN A 191 -7.35 -14.92 2.42
C ASN A 191 -6.14 -15.70 2.97
N TYR A 192 -4.91 -15.23 2.74
CA TYR A 192 -3.72 -15.90 3.24
C TYR A 192 -3.42 -15.51 4.68
N ASP A 193 -3.12 -16.48 5.54
CA ASP A 193 -2.72 -16.20 6.92
C ASP A 193 -1.32 -15.61 7.01
N THR A 194 -0.46 -16.02 6.07
CA THR A 194 0.94 -15.58 6.01
C THR A 194 1.33 -15.29 4.57
N ILE A 195 1.96 -14.14 4.36
CA ILE A 195 2.61 -13.77 3.10
C ILE A 195 4.09 -13.65 3.38
N ARG A 196 4.92 -14.33 2.60
CA ARG A 196 6.37 -14.27 2.70
C ARG A 196 6.97 -13.88 1.35
N TYR A 197 7.84 -12.89 1.36
CA TYR A 197 8.67 -12.48 0.26
C TYR A 197 10.11 -12.88 0.56
N ASP A 198 10.71 -13.71 -0.31
CA ASP A 198 12.12 -14.09 -0.26
C ASP A 198 12.87 -13.32 -1.34
N PHE A 199 13.96 -12.66 -0.97
CA PHE A 199 14.76 -11.84 -1.87
C PHE A 199 15.95 -12.62 -2.42
N TYR A 200 16.04 -12.68 -3.72
CA TYR A 200 17.13 -13.35 -4.44
C TYR A 200 18.02 -12.33 -5.12
N ARG A 201 19.30 -12.62 -5.19
CA ARG A 201 20.29 -11.74 -5.79
C ARG A 201 19.96 -11.36 -7.24
N ASP A 202 19.45 -12.33 -8.00
CA ASP A 202 19.18 -12.18 -9.43
C ASP A 202 17.98 -13.04 -9.89
N MET A 203 17.57 -12.80 -11.13
CA MET A 203 16.46 -13.50 -11.75
C MET A 203 16.69 -15.02 -11.89
N GLN A 204 17.95 -15.46 -12.05
CA GLN A 204 18.26 -16.89 -12.16
C GLN A 204 18.07 -17.59 -10.82
N GLY A 205 18.57 -17.00 -9.73
CA GLY A 205 18.36 -17.53 -8.37
C GLY A 205 16.89 -17.66 -8.01
N ALA A 206 16.09 -16.62 -8.31
CA ALA A 206 14.64 -16.64 -8.09
C ALA A 206 13.94 -17.72 -8.96
N PHE A 207 14.39 -17.92 -10.18
CA PHE A 207 13.86 -18.95 -11.07
C PHE A 207 14.18 -20.37 -10.58
N GLU A 208 15.42 -20.63 -10.16
CA GLU A 208 15.82 -21.93 -9.61
C GLU A 208 15.07 -22.26 -8.30
N ALA A 209 14.86 -21.27 -7.42
CA ALA A 209 14.07 -21.42 -6.21
C ALA A 209 12.61 -21.79 -6.50
N PHE A 210 12.02 -21.17 -7.52
CA PHE A 210 10.69 -21.52 -7.98
C PHE A 210 10.62 -22.95 -8.51
N LYS A 211 11.56 -23.35 -9.36
CA LYS A 211 11.64 -24.72 -9.89
C LYS A 211 11.80 -25.79 -8.81
N LYS A 212 12.49 -25.47 -7.72
CA LYS A 212 12.65 -26.36 -6.56
C LYS A 212 11.45 -26.36 -5.61
N GLY A 213 10.44 -25.51 -5.85
CA GLY A 213 9.28 -25.35 -4.95
C GLY A 213 9.57 -24.57 -3.67
N GLU A 214 10.72 -23.90 -3.58
CA GLU A 214 11.07 -23.00 -2.47
C GLU A 214 10.25 -21.72 -2.51
N ALA A 215 9.91 -21.23 -3.70
CA ALA A 215 8.93 -20.17 -3.93
C ALA A 215 7.68 -20.74 -4.60
N LEU A 216 6.50 -20.28 -4.17
CA LEU A 216 5.20 -20.74 -4.70
C LEU A 216 4.66 -19.81 -5.79
N LEU A 217 5.16 -18.59 -5.84
CA LEU A 217 4.80 -17.58 -6.83
C LEU A 217 6.05 -16.86 -7.32
N ARG A 218 6.06 -16.55 -8.59
CA ARG A 218 7.09 -15.77 -9.24
C ARG A 218 6.54 -15.07 -10.47
N THR A 219 6.89 -13.82 -10.66
CA THR A 219 6.59 -13.08 -11.89
C THR A 219 7.77 -13.21 -12.85
N GLU A 220 7.52 -13.68 -14.08
CA GLU A 220 8.52 -13.75 -15.15
C GLU A 220 8.33 -12.60 -16.14
N THR A 221 9.38 -11.84 -16.36
CA THR A 221 9.40 -10.71 -17.30
C THR A 221 10.34 -10.93 -18.49
N ASP A 222 11.10 -12.03 -18.50
CA ASP A 222 11.98 -12.41 -19.60
C ASP A 222 11.22 -13.32 -20.58
N ALA A 223 10.91 -12.80 -21.76
CA ALA A 223 10.17 -13.53 -22.79
C ALA A 223 10.92 -14.79 -23.28
N SER A 224 12.25 -14.77 -23.32
CA SER A 224 13.04 -15.94 -23.73
C SER A 224 12.98 -17.05 -22.70
N ARG A 225 13.05 -16.70 -21.40
CA ARG A 225 12.90 -17.67 -20.31
C ARG A 225 11.47 -18.19 -20.24
N TRP A 226 10.47 -17.32 -20.45
CA TRP A 226 9.07 -17.75 -20.53
C TRP A 226 8.87 -18.81 -21.60
N ALA A 227 9.45 -18.63 -22.80
CA ALA A 227 9.23 -19.53 -23.94
C ALA A 227 9.82 -20.94 -23.74
N VAL A 228 10.94 -21.08 -23.01
CA VAL A 228 11.65 -22.38 -22.93
C VAL A 228 12.01 -22.82 -21.50
N GLY A 229 12.11 -21.88 -20.57
CA GLY A 229 12.64 -22.18 -19.24
C GLY A 229 11.69 -22.97 -18.34
N TYR A 230 10.39 -22.97 -18.65
CA TYR A 230 9.35 -23.66 -17.88
C TYR A 230 8.90 -24.99 -18.49
N ALA A 231 9.52 -25.43 -19.62
CA ALA A 231 9.11 -26.65 -20.33
C ALA A 231 9.23 -27.92 -19.46
N ASP A 232 10.21 -27.97 -18.55
CA ASP A 232 10.41 -29.08 -17.64
C ASP A 232 9.43 -29.11 -16.43
N LEU A 233 8.60 -28.08 -16.29
CA LEU A 233 7.51 -28.03 -15.31
C LEU A 233 6.18 -28.55 -15.87
N GLU A 234 6.13 -28.87 -17.16
CA GLU A 234 4.95 -29.42 -17.80
C GLU A 234 4.56 -30.75 -17.13
N GLY A 235 3.29 -30.85 -16.68
CA GLY A 235 2.79 -32.01 -15.94
C GLY A 235 3.04 -32.00 -14.43
N GLN A 236 3.73 -30.98 -13.89
CA GLN A 236 3.83 -30.74 -12.47
C GLN A 236 2.63 -29.90 -11.98
N PRO A 237 2.34 -29.85 -10.67
CA PRO A 237 1.25 -29.05 -10.10
C PRO A 237 1.61 -27.54 -10.06
N VAL A 238 1.98 -27.00 -11.21
CA VAL A 238 2.33 -25.59 -11.42
C VAL A 238 1.37 -25.00 -12.44
N THR A 239 0.78 -23.86 -12.12
CA THR A 239 -0.01 -23.08 -13.07
C THR A 239 0.86 -22.01 -13.69
N LEU A 240 0.93 -21.99 -15.02
CA LEU A 240 1.59 -20.93 -15.79
C LEU A 240 0.49 -20.08 -16.44
N GLU A 241 0.50 -18.78 -16.13
CA GLU A 241 -0.48 -17.84 -16.64
C GLU A 241 0.24 -16.64 -17.27
N GLN A 242 -0.14 -16.33 -18.51
CA GLN A 242 0.32 -15.12 -19.17
C GLN A 242 -0.73 -14.02 -18.98
N VAL A 243 -0.31 -12.94 -18.35
CA VAL A 243 -1.16 -11.76 -18.12
C VAL A 243 -0.73 -10.65 -19.06
N GLU A 244 -1.67 -10.14 -19.84
CA GLU A 244 -1.46 -8.92 -20.60
C GLU A 244 -1.53 -7.72 -19.66
N VAL A 245 -0.41 -7.03 -19.52
CA VAL A 245 -0.37 -5.76 -18.78
C VAL A 245 -0.76 -4.66 -19.76
N GLY A 246 -1.97 -4.13 -19.61
CA GLY A 246 -2.39 -2.94 -20.37
C GLY A 246 -1.49 -1.76 -20.04
N LEU A 247 -0.99 -1.10 -21.07
CA LEU A 247 -0.22 0.14 -20.98
C LEU A 247 -1.14 1.33 -20.68
#